data_b41fbc45e959e68a08ad0ab64e7cd257
#
_entry.id   b41fbc45e959e68a08ad0ab64e7cd257
#
_cell.length_a   1.000
_cell.length_b   1.000
_cell.length_c   1.000
_cell.angle_alpha   90.00
_cell.angle_beta   90.00
_cell.angle_gamma   90.00
#
_symmetry.space_group_name_H-M   'P 1'
#
loop_
_entity.id
_entity.type
_entity.pdbx_description
1 polymer ?
#
loop_
_entity_poly.entity_id
_entity_poly.type
_entity_poly.pdbx_seq_one_letter_code
_entity_poly.pdbx_strand_id
1 'polypeptide(L)'
;MTSSVVSGAGWARRASLILVVLGLAACEQKDQVTPPSSGAAQEDKLSLFRVDYSALPGWQDDQTQEAYPALVRSCERFQRWPDSKAVGPDAVAGTAADWKPLCHSLTGFMASAGNKRDFSIWLEENLVPYQVYNNDNTEGTFTGYYEAELKGSLLRDETYKYPLYGLPQDLVSVKLSDFDEELKGTVLAGRVEGNRLLPYHDRIEIEKGVLDNKAVEVLWADDPVDVFFLHIQGSGMVTLPDGQVIRVGYAGNNGHKFYAIGRALIDEKVLPKDQVSMQSIRDWLRANPEQAQEIMNRNKRFIFFRKIEGDGPIGAMGVALTPARSLAVDPRYMPLGVPLWLDTTWPGSDRPLQRLMVAQDTGSAIRGPIRGDFFWGPGEAALAQAGGMKQRGSYYLLLPKSVAERRDATG
;
A
#
# COMPACT_ATOMS: atom_id res chain seq x y z
N MET A 1 -32.84 61.59 -35.11
CA MET A 1 -33.55 61.66 -36.42
C MET A 1 -33.97 60.24 -36.70
N THR A 2 -35.23 60.07 -36.50
CA THR A 2 -36.28 59.55 -37.32
C THR A 2 -36.26 58.03 -37.45
N SER A 3 -37.15 57.35 -36.71
CA SER A 3 -38.59 57.07 -37.08
C SER A 3 -38.64 56.03 -38.19
N SER A 4 -39.46 55.00 -38.21
CA SER A 4 -40.81 54.71 -37.73
C SER A 4 -41.12 53.31 -38.29
N VAL A 5 -41.80 52.47 -37.61
CA VAL A 5 -43.28 52.31 -37.45
C VAL A 5 -43.90 51.32 -38.47
N VAL A 6 -44.44 50.25 -37.93
CA VAL A 6 -45.85 49.80 -37.93
C VAL A 6 -46.36 48.89 -39.06
N SER A 7 -46.91 47.84 -38.71
CA SER A 7 -48.24 47.19 -38.74
C SER A 7 -48.41 46.16 -39.86
N GLY A 8 -49.24 45.19 -39.77
CA GLY A 8 -50.44 44.93 -39.06
C GLY A 8 -51.03 43.57 -39.50
N ALA A 9 -51.96 43.18 -38.73
CA ALA A 9 -52.87 42.07 -38.69
C ALA A 9 -53.39 41.43 -40.00
N GLY A 10 -53.77 40.17 -39.86
CA GLY A 10 -54.62 39.49 -40.84
C GLY A 10 -55.11 38.13 -40.34
N TRP A 11 -56.25 38.10 -39.72
CA TRP A 11 -57.02 36.91 -39.37
C TRP A 11 -57.58 36.23 -40.63
N ALA A 12 -57.49 34.89 -40.71
CA ALA A 12 -58.44 34.09 -41.44
C ALA A 12 -58.60 32.69 -40.82
N ARG A 13 -59.75 32.49 -40.19
CA ARG A 13 -60.29 31.17 -39.83
C ARG A 13 -60.68 30.42 -41.11
N ARG A 14 -60.30 29.14 -41.18
CA ARG A 14 -61.13 28.14 -41.88
C ARG A 14 -61.07 26.82 -41.15
N ALA A 15 -62.26 26.36 -40.79
CA ALA A 15 -62.59 25.06 -40.25
C ALA A 15 -62.69 24.00 -41.35
N SER A 16 -62.50 22.76 -40.96
CA SER A 16 -63.09 21.50 -41.49
C SER A 16 -62.01 20.47 -41.79
N LEU A 17 -62.01 19.32 -41.36
CA LEU A 17 -62.83 18.14 -41.38
C LEU A 17 -62.11 17.03 -40.62
N ILE A 18 -62.80 16.35 -39.73
CA ILE A 18 -62.39 15.17 -39.03
C ILE A 18 -62.41 13.99 -40.00
N LEU A 19 -61.25 13.30 -40.14
CA LEU A 19 -61.22 11.95 -40.72
C LEU A 19 -60.59 11.02 -39.67
N VAL A 20 -61.43 10.19 -39.08
CA VAL A 20 -61.03 9.10 -38.18
C VAL A 20 -60.50 7.97 -39.05
N VAL A 21 -59.20 7.72 -38.97
CA VAL A 21 -58.60 6.47 -39.49
C VAL A 21 -58.18 5.65 -38.22
N LEU A 22 -58.90 4.59 -37.96
CA LEU A 22 -58.52 3.55 -37.05
C LEU A 22 -57.34 2.78 -37.66
N GLY A 23 -56.15 3.11 -37.17
CA GLY A 23 -54.92 2.33 -37.46
C GLY A 23 -54.64 1.48 -36.23
N LEU A 24 -54.70 0.16 -36.40
CA LEU A 24 -54.24 -0.82 -35.44
C LEU A 24 -52.72 -0.63 -35.23
N ALA A 25 -52.28 -0.05 -34.14
CA ALA A 25 -50.91 -0.05 -33.71
C ALA A 25 -50.65 -1.32 -32.95
N ALA A 26 -49.96 -2.28 -33.59
CA ALA A 26 -49.31 -3.40 -32.90
C ALA A 26 -48.21 -2.82 -32.02
N CYS A 27 -48.39 -2.98 -30.71
CA CYS A 27 -47.31 -2.72 -29.71
C CYS A 27 -46.20 -3.74 -29.94
N GLU A 28 -45.14 -3.36 -30.61
CA GLU A 28 -43.85 -4.00 -30.55
C GLU A 28 -43.23 -3.69 -29.16
N GLN A 29 -43.39 -4.59 -28.22
CA GLN A 29 -42.66 -4.56 -26.94
C GLN A 29 -41.19 -4.78 -27.29
N LYS A 30 -40.42 -3.70 -27.39
CA LYS A 30 -38.98 -3.76 -27.27
C LYS A 30 -38.68 -4.15 -25.82
N ASP A 31 -38.27 -5.39 -25.62
CA ASP A 31 -37.61 -5.82 -24.39
C ASP A 31 -36.43 -4.84 -24.14
N GLN A 32 -36.65 -3.92 -23.22
CA GLN A 32 -35.56 -3.16 -22.61
C GLN A 32 -34.75 -4.17 -21.80
N VAL A 33 -33.66 -4.64 -22.39
CA VAL A 33 -32.57 -5.30 -21.65
C VAL A 33 -32.01 -4.23 -20.72
N THR A 34 -32.52 -4.19 -19.50
CA THR A 34 -31.87 -3.46 -18.41
C THR A 34 -30.45 -4.04 -18.29
N PRO A 35 -29.39 -3.21 -18.41
CA PRO A 35 -28.06 -3.70 -18.12
C PRO A 35 -28.08 -4.23 -16.69
N PRO A 36 -27.37 -5.35 -16.39
CA PRO A 36 -27.30 -5.86 -15.04
C PRO A 36 -26.82 -4.72 -14.16
N SER A 37 -27.58 -4.42 -13.10
CA SER A 37 -27.20 -3.46 -12.08
C SER A 37 -25.80 -3.89 -11.62
N SER A 38 -24.78 -3.06 -11.86
CA SER A 38 -23.50 -3.21 -11.21
C SER A 38 -23.80 -3.18 -9.72
N GLY A 39 -23.82 -4.34 -9.08
CA GLY A 39 -23.98 -4.43 -7.63
C GLY A 39 -22.99 -3.44 -7.03
N ALA A 40 -23.46 -2.51 -6.23
CA ALA A 40 -22.60 -1.61 -5.51
C ALA A 40 -21.55 -2.49 -4.81
N ALA A 41 -20.26 -2.26 -5.08
CA ALA A 41 -19.21 -3.00 -4.42
C ALA A 41 -19.47 -2.88 -2.92
N GLN A 42 -19.65 -4.01 -2.25
CA GLN A 42 -19.89 -4.02 -0.81
C GLN A 42 -18.72 -3.32 -0.13
N GLU A 43 -18.99 -2.36 0.74
CA GLU A 43 -17.99 -1.63 1.47
C GLU A 43 -17.19 -2.59 2.37
N ASP A 44 -15.87 -2.44 2.40
CA ASP A 44 -14.99 -3.28 3.23
C ASP A 44 -15.32 -3.09 4.71
N LYS A 45 -15.53 -4.18 5.43
CA LYS A 45 -15.83 -4.17 6.86
C LYS A 45 -14.98 -5.21 7.60
N LEU A 46 -14.12 -4.71 8.52
CA LEU A 46 -13.33 -5.58 9.39
C LEU A 46 -14.21 -6.20 10.48
N SER A 47 -14.08 -7.50 10.65
CA SER A 47 -14.58 -8.24 11.83
C SER A 47 -13.50 -9.18 12.34
N LEU A 48 -13.47 -9.41 13.65
CA LEU A 48 -12.50 -10.26 14.33
C LEU A 48 -13.23 -11.31 15.16
N PHE A 49 -12.96 -12.57 14.91
CA PHE A 49 -13.53 -13.70 15.66
C PHE A 49 -12.45 -14.45 16.39
N ARG A 50 -12.60 -14.59 17.70
CA ARG A 50 -11.67 -15.33 18.54
C ARG A 50 -11.60 -16.79 18.10
N VAL A 51 -10.39 -17.34 18.05
CA VAL A 51 -10.11 -18.74 17.78
C VAL A 51 -9.06 -19.28 18.76
N ASP A 52 -8.87 -20.60 18.78
CA ASP A 52 -7.79 -21.23 19.52
C ASP A 52 -6.53 -21.33 18.65
N TYR A 53 -5.36 -21.44 19.26
CA TYR A 53 -4.09 -21.62 18.52
C TYR A 53 -4.08 -22.90 17.69
N SER A 54 -4.84 -23.92 18.07
CA SER A 54 -5.03 -25.14 17.28
C SER A 54 -5.74 -24.91 15.94
N ALA A 55 -6.43 -23.78 15.77
CA ALA A 55 -7.06 -23.38 14.52
C ALA A 55 -6.10 -22.62 13.57
N LEU A 56 -4.89 -22.30 13.99
CA LEU A 56 -3.87 -21.66 13.17
C LEU A 56 -3.11 -22.73 12.35
N PRO A 57 -3.31 -22.81 11.04
CA PRO A 57 -2.64 -23.83 10.23
C PRO A 57 -1.12 -23.72 10.33
N GLY A 58 -0.43 -24.81 10.63
CA GLY A 58 1.03 -24.88 10.69
C GLY A 58 1.68 -24.10 11.85
N TRP A 59 0.93 -23.68 12.87
CA TRP A 59 1.47 -22.92 14.01
C TRP A 59 2.67 -23.60 14.69
N GLN A 60 2.62 -24.93 14.82
CA GLN A 60 3.67 -25.71 15.48
C GLN A 60 4.93 -25.89 14.60
N ASP A 61 4.85 -25.59 13.31
CA ASP A 61 5.93 -25.83 12.36
C ASP A 61 6.78 -24.58 12.10
N ASP A 62 6.29 -23.39 12.48
CA ASP A 62 7.03 -22.14 12.26
C ASP A 62 8.16 -21.94 13.27
N GLN A 63 9.19 -21.26 12.82
CA GLN A 63 10.28 -20.77 13.66
C GLN A 63 9.91 -19.40 14.23
N THR A 64 8.92 -19.38 15.14
CA THR A 64 8.33 -18.14 15.67
C THR A 64 9.34 -17.16 16.24
N GLN A 65 10.46 -17.63 16.82
CA GLN A 65 11.51 -16.75 17.33
C GLN A 65 12.20 -15.90 16.27
N GLU A 66 12.11 -16.24 14.97
CA GLU A 66 12.61 -15.35 13.93
C GLU A 66 11.81 -14.04 13.83
N ALA A 67 10.57 -14.00 14.34
CA ALA A 67 9.77 -12.79 14.43
C ALA A 67 10.11 -11.93 15.66
N TYR A 68 10.90 -12.46 16.60
CA TYR A 68 11.26 -11.77 17.84
C TYR A 68 11.86 -10.37 17.59
N PRO A 69 12.85 -10.17 16.69
CA PRO A 69 13.40 -8.84 16.43
C PRO A 69 12.36 -7.84 15.93
N ALA A 70 11.41 -8.29 15.09
CA ALA A 70 10.32 -7.46 14.59
C ALA A 70 9.39 -7.03 15.74
N LEU A 71 9.02 -7.96 16.62
CA LEU A 71 8.15 -7.67 17.75
C LEU A 71 8.82 -6.74 18.77
N VAL A 72 10.11 -6.94 19.07
CA VAL A 72 10.89 -6.06 19.95
C VAL A 72 10.90 -4.63 19.43
N ARG A 73 11.16 -4.43 18.15
CA ARG A 73 11.14 -3.08 17.53
C ARG A 73 9.77 -2.42 17.63
N SER A 74 8.70 -3.19 17.46
CA SER A 74 7.34 -2.69 17.70
C SER A 74 7.11 -2.30 19.15
N CYS A 75 7.60 -3.12 20.08
CA CYS A 75 7.55 -2.85 21.52
C CYS A 75 8.29 -1.57 21.90
N GLU A 76 9.46 -1.31 21.35
CA GLU A 76 10.19 -0.05 21.57
C GLU A 76 9.35 1.17 21.15
N ARG A 77 8.53 1.04 20.08
CA ARG A 77 7.59 2.08 19.67
C ARG A 77 6.44 2.23 20.65
N PHE A 78 5.81 1.13 21.06
CA PHE A 78 4.70 1.14 22.02
C PHE A 78 5.12 1.76 23.36
N GLN A 79 6.33 1.48 23.84
CA GLN A 79 6.86 2.05 25.09
C GLN A 79 6.94 3.59 25.05
N ARG A 80 7.18 4.18 23.89
CA ARG A 80 7.27 5.65 23.70
C ARG A 80 5.91 6.33 23.52
N TRP A 81 4.84 5.58 23.31
CA TRP A 81 3.51 6.14 23.13
C TRP A 81 2.84 6.47 24.45
N PRO A 82 1.98 7.53 24.51
CA PRO A 82 1.08 7.74 25.64
C PRO A 82 0.20 6.52 25.85
N ASP A 83 -0.12 6.18 27.10
CA ASP A 83 -0.94 5.02 27.46
C ASP A 83 -2.29 4.98 26.77
N SER A 84 -2.90 6.15 26.59
CA SER A 84 -4.21 6.31 25.94
C SER A 84 -4.16 6.19 24.41
N LYS A 85 -2.96 6.09 23.82
CA LYS A 85 -2.88 6.02 22.36
C LYS A 85 -3.46 4.72 21.83
N ALA A 86 -4.48 4.85 20.96
CA ALA A 86 -5.09 3.73 20.28
C ALA A 86 -4.08 2.96 19.39
N VAL A 87 -4.14 1.64 19.44
CA VAL A 87 -3.41 0.73 18.56
C VAL A 87 -4.37 0.24 17.48
N GLY A 88 -4.21 0.85 16.30
CA GLY A 88 -5.10 0.66 15.15
C GLY A 88 -6.33 1.56 15.17
N PRO A 89 -7.12 1.50 14.08
CA PRO A 89 -8.37 2.23 13.98
C PRO A 89 -9.34 1.76 15.08
N ASP A 90 -10.10 2.68 15.65
CA ASP A 90 -11.10 2.42 16.70
C ASP A 90 -10.57 1.59 17.87
N ALA A 91 -9.26 1.69 18.14
CA ALA A 91 -8.54 0.90 19.14
C ALA A 91 -8.77 -0.63 18.98
N VAL A 92 -8.84 -1.11 17.75
CA VAL A 92 -9.11 -2.53 17.42
C VAL A 92 -8.16 -3.50 18.13
N ALA A 93 -6.93 -3.07 18.41
CA ALA A 93 -5.94 -3.81 19.22
C ALA A 93 -5.68 -3.16 20.60
N GLY A 94 -6.68 -2.46 21.13
CA GLY A 94 -6.57 -1.77 22.43
C GLY A 94 -5.77 -0.49 22.36
N THR A 95 -5.09 -0.15 23.46
CA THR A 95 -4.25 1.04 23.59
C THR A 95 -2.81 0.67 23.91
N ALA A 96 -1.90 1.64 23.88
CA ALA A 96 -0.51 1.41 24.26
C ALA A 96 -0.36 0.84 25.68
N ALA A 97 -1.28 1.19 26.61
CA ALA A 97 -1.30 0.63 27.97
C ALA A 97 -1.46 -0.89 27.98
N ASP A 98 -2.14 -1.49 27.01
CA ASP A 98 -2.31 -2.94 26.90
C ASP A 98 -1.04 -3.65 26.43
N TRP A 99 -0.25 -2.97 25.60
CA TRP A 99 0.95 -3.53 24.99
C TRP A 99 2.21 -3.37 25.84
N LYS A 100 2.31 -2.31 26.67
CA LYS A 100 3.51 -2.04 27.49
C LYS A 100 3.86 -3.16 28.46
N PRO A 101 2.92 -3.76 29.22
CA PRO A 101 3.22 -4.89 30.09
C PRO A 101 3.73 -6.11 29.32
N LEU A 102 3.10 -6.41 28.16
CA LEU A 102 3.53 -7.47 27.27
C LEU A 102 4.95 -7.22 26.74
N CYS A 103 5.27 -5.99 26.33
CA CYS A 103 6.60 -5.61 25.90
C CYS A 103 7.65 -5.73 26.98
N HIS A 104 7.28 -5.44 28.24
CA HIS A 104 8.18 -5.64 29.38
C HIS A 104 8.43 -7.14 29.62
N SER A 105 7.39 -7.97 29.57
CA SER A 105 7.50 -9.42 29.65
C SER A 105 8.38 -10.02 28.54
N LEU A 106 8.26 -9.52 27.33
CA LEU A 106 9.06 -9.94 26.16
C LEU A 106 10.57 -9.71 26.40
N THR A 107 10.93 -8.56 26.97
CA THR A 107 12.34 -8.25 27.32
C THR A 107 12.88 -9.23 28.39
N GLY A 108 12.08 -9.56 29.38
CA GLY A 108 12.43 -10.55 30.39
C GLY A 108 12.58 -11.96 29.85
N PHE A 109 11.72 -12.35 28.89
CA PHE A 109 11.77 -13.64 28.25
C PHE A 109 13.12 -13.90 27.55
N MET A 110 13.65 -12.92 26.82
CA MET A 110 14.95 -13.06 26.14
C MET A 110 16.13 -13.15 27.10
N ALA A 111 16.06 -12.47 28.26
CA ALA A 111 17.10 -12.58 29.27
C ALA A 111 17.20 -14.00 29.83
N SER A 112 16.14 -14.80 29.76
CA SER A 112 16.11 -16.20 30.22
C SER A 112 16.52 -17.23 29.17
N ALA A 113 16.90 -16.78 27.92
CA ALA A 113 17.43 -17.60 26.85
C ALA A 113 16.52 -18.76 26.41
N GLY A 114 15.30 -18.42 26.01
CA GLY A 114 14.37 -19.40 25.42
C GLY A 114 14.88 -19.99 24.09
N ASN A 115 14.49 -21.23 23.83
CA ASN A 115 14.63 -21.85 22.53
C ASN A 115 13.37 -21.56 21.65
N LYS A 116 13.38 -22.04 20.42
CA LYS A 116 12.28 -21.90 19.46
C LYS A 116 10.90 -22.26 20.02
N ARG A 117 10.83 -23.33 20.83
CA ARG A 117 9.61 -23.86 21.43
C ARG A 117 9.09 -22.95 22.53
N ASP A 118 10.00 -22.36 23.30
CA ASP A 118 9.64 -21.49 24.41
C ASP A 118 8.99 -20.20 23.94
N PHE A 119 9.39 -19.67 22.78
CA PHE A 119 8.80 -18.43 22.25
C PHE A 119 7.34 -18.63 21.78
N SER A 120 7.01 -19.77 21.17
CA SER A 120 5.61 -20.09 20.82
C SER A 120 4.75 -20.21 22.11
N ILE A 121 5.26 -20.85 23.13
CA ILE A 121 4.58 -20.95 24.44
C ILE A 121 4.36 -19.55 25.04
N TRP A 122 5.40 -18.69 25.03
CA TRP A 122 5.25 -17.32 25.52
C TRP A 122 4.16 -16.54 24.75
N LEU A 123 4.07 -16.70 23.43
CA LEU A 123 3.02 -16.09 22.62
C LEU A 123 1.64 -16.59 23.04
N GLU A 124 1.45 -17.91 23.23
CA GLU A 124 0.20 -18.52 23.64
C GLU A 124 -0.22 -18.11 25.08
N GLU A 125 0.77 -17.89 25.95
CA GLU A 125 0.51 -17.42 27.32
C GLU A 125 0.10 -15.94 27.40
N ASN A 126 0.47 -15.12 26.41
CA ASN A 126 0.30 -13.66 26.48
C ASN A 126 -0.69 -13.09 25.46
N LEU A 127 -0.92 -13.79 24.36
CA LEU A 127 -1.74 -13.33 23.24
C LEU A 127 -2.92 -14.27 22.97
N VAL A 128 -3.94 -13.74 22.32
CA VAL A 128 -5.14 -14.48 21.89
C VAL A 128 -5.32 -14.27 20.38
N PRO A 129 -5.45 -15.32 19.57
CA PRO A 129 -5.63 -15.20 18.14
C PRO A 129 -7.09 -14.86 17.77
N TYR A 130 -7.23 -13.98 16.77
CA TYR A 130 -8.50 -13.60 16.17
C TYR A 130 -8.41 -13.73 14.66
N GLN A 131 -9.26 -14.58 14.09
CA GLN A 131 -9.37 -14.66 12.63
C GLN A 131 -9.96 -13.35 12.09
N VAL A 132 -9.33 -12.86 11.02
CA VAL A 132 -9.73 -11.61 10.35
C VAL A 132 -10.74 -11.92 9.26
N TYR A 133 -11.83 -11.15 9.24
CA TYR A 133 -12.86 -11.20 8.22
C TYR A 133 -13.00 -9.85 7.51
N ASN A 134 -13.28 -9.89 6.24
CA ASN A 134 -13.85 -8.78 5.48
C ASN A 134 -15.28 -9.13 5.11
N ASN A 135 -16.26 -8.53 5.80
CA ASN A 135 -17.64 -9.01 5.78
C ASN A 135 -17.68 -10.50 6.18
N ASP A 136 -18.14 -11.38 5.30
CA ASP A 136 -18.21 -12.84 5.55
C ASP A 136 -17.01 -13.61 4.96
N ASN A 137 -16.03 -12.92 4.37
CA ASN A 137 -14.91 -13.54 3.71
C ASN A 137 -13.66 -13.53 4.61
N THR A 138 -12.96 -14.68 4.69
CA THR A 138 -11.71 -14.86 5.43
C THR A 138 -10.47 -14.82 4.54
N GLU A 139 -10.64 -14.82 3.22
CA GLU A 139 -9.55 -14.86 2.27
C GLU A 139 -9.31 -13.51 1.60
N GLY A 140 -8.04 -13.18 1.41
CA GLY A 140 -7.60 -12.01 0.70
C GLY A 140 -6.43 -12.27 -0.25
N THR A 141 -5.75 -11.22 -0.63
CA THR A 141 -4.61 -11.29 -1.55
C THR A 141 -3.33 -10.86 -0.84
N PHE A 142 -2.31 -11.70 -0.98
CA PHE A 142 -0.97 -11.43 -0.47
C PHE A 142 0.01 -11.31 -1.63
N THR A 143 0.76 -10.20 -1.65
CA THR A 143 1.84 -9.95 -2.60
C THR A 143 3.15 -9.84 -1.84
N GLY A 144 4.26 -9.63 -2.54
CA GLY A 144 5.56 -9.47 -1.93
C GLY A 144 6.26 -8.20 -2.38
N TYR A 145 7.11 -7.68 -1.49
CA TYR A 145 8.05 -6.62 -1.80
C TYR A 145 9.43 -6.94 -1.22
N TYR A 146 10.42 -6.23 -1.69
CA TYR A 146 11.81 -6.45 -1.32
C TYR A 146 12.54 -5.12 -1.16
N GLU A 147 13.71 -5.13 -0.54
CA GLU A 147 14.60 -3.97 -0.51
C GLU A 147 15.39 -3.91 -1.82
N ALA A 148 15.13 -2.88 -2.63
CA ALA A 148 15.77 -2.72 -3.92
C ALA A 148 17.28 -2.49 -3.78
N GLU A 149 18.07 -3.03 -4.71
CA GLU A 149 19.52 -2.82 -4.79
C GLU A 149 19.85 -2.09 -6.08
N LEU A 150 20.62 -1.01 -5.95
CA LEU A 150 21.04 -0.15 -7.05
C LEU A 150 22.55 0.10 -6.98
N LYS A 151 23.15 0.42 -8.12
CA LYS A 151 24.47 1.05 -8.18
C LYS A 151 24.31 2.55 -8.27
N GLY A 152 25.11 3.30 -7.53
CA GLY A 152 24.99 4.75 -7.51
C GLY A 152 26.25 5.48 -7.08
N SER A 153 26.17 6.80 -7.07
CA SER A 153 27.24 7.71 -6.69
C SER A 153 26.70 8.91 -5.92
N LEU A 154 27.54 9.50 -5.09
CA LEU A 154 27.24 10.80 -4.44
C LEU A 154 27.34 11.97 -5.42
N LEU A 155 28.03 11.79 -6.53
CA LEU A 155 28.25 12.82 -7.55
C LEU A 155 27.70 12.34 -8.89
N ARG A 156 27.14 13.26 -9.65
CA ARG A 156 26.73 13.03 -11.02
C ARG A 156 27.94 12.88 -11.95
N ASP A 157 27.89 11.90 -12.84
CA ASP A 157 28.85 11.72 -13.93
C ASP A 157 28.16 11.10 -15.17
N GLU A 158 28.93 10.62 -16.17
CA GLU A 158 28.40 9.99 -17.38
C GLU A 158 27.69 8.66 -17.13
N THR A 159 28.05 7.95 -16.07
CA THR A 159 27.45 6.68 -15.67
C THR A 159 26.27 6.90 -14.73
N TYR A 160 26.50 7.68 -13.67
CA TYR A 160 25.50 7.94 -12.61
C TYR A 160 24.79 9.27 -12.88
N LYS A 161 23.71 9.21 -13.63
CA LYS A 161 22.98 10.42 -14.11
C LYS A 161 21.51 10.49 -13.75
N TYR A 162 20.96 9.44 -13.10
CA TYR A 162 19.56 9.39 -12.70
C TYR A 162 19.44 9.76 -11.21
N PRO A 163 18.87 10.92 -10.86
CA PRO A 163 18.87 11.40 -9.49
C PRO A 163 17.85 10.70 -8.60
N LEU A 164 18.23 10.43 -7.37
CA LEU A 164 17.33 10.16 -6.26
C LEU A 164 17.12 11.46 -5.50
N TYR A 165 15.95 12.07 -5.65
CA TYR A 165 15.64 13.35 -5.02
C TYR A 165 15.21 13.21 -3.56
N GLY A 166 15.70 14.13 -2.72
CA GLY A 166 15.16 14.41 -1.39
C GLY A 166 13.81 15.12 -1.46
N LEU A 167 13.22 15.36 -0.29
CA LEU A 167 11.92 16.04 -0.20
C LEU A 167 12.08 17.49 -0.69
N PRO A 168 11.29 17.94 -1.69
CA PRO A 168 11.36 19.29 -2.19
C PRO A 168 10.93 20.33 -1.13
N GLN A 169 11.57 21.50 -1.13
CA GLN A 169 11.29 22.55 -0.14
C GLN A 169 9.93 23.21 -0.33
N ASP A 170 9.39 23.19 -1.55
CA ASP A 170 8.10 23.76 -1.91
C ASP A 170 6.94 22.75 -1.88
N LEU A 171 7.21 21.50 -1.45
CA LEU A 171 6.17 20.49 -1.29
C LEU A 171 5.42 20.69 0.03
N VAL A 172 4.13 20.97 -0.08
CA VAL A 172 3.22 21.13 1.05
C VAL A 172 2.38 19.85 1.22
N SER A 173 2.36 19.31 2.43
CA SER A 173 1.52 18.19 2.82
C SER A 173 0.40 18.69 3.72
N VAL A 174 -0.86 18.44 3.33
CA VAL A 174 -2.06 18.86 4.04
C VAL A 174 -2.84 17.64 4.50
N LYS A 175 -2.96 17.47 5.81
CA LYS A 175 -3.85 16.47 6.40
C LYS A 175 -5.25 17.08 6.45
N LEU A 176 -6.19 16.52 5.73
CA LEU A 176 -7.54 17.08 5.68
C LEU A 176 -8.29 16.93 7.01
N SER A 177 -7.92 15.99 7.85
CA SER A 177 -8.44 15.89 9.23
C SER A 177 -8.13 17.11 10.12
N ASP A 178 -7.12 17.92 9.77
CA ASP A 178 -6.82 19.14 10.51
C ASP A 178 -7.86 20.26 10.24
N PHE A 179 -8.69 20.07 9.20
CA PHE A 179 -9.77 20.98 8.79
C PHE A 179 -11.15 20.38 9.08
N ASP A 180 -11.30 19.07 8.88
CA ASP A 180 -12.55 18.33 9.05
C ASP A 180 -12.25 16.88 9.43
N GLU A 181 -12.74 16.45 10.61
CA GLU A 181 -12.54 15.09 11.11
C GLU A 181 -13.13 13.99 10.21
N GLU A 182 -14.20 14.32 9.45
CA GLU A 182 -14.81 13.38 8.49
C GLU A 182 -13.85 13.02 7.35
N LEU A 183 -12.84 13.85 7.09
CA LEU A 183 -11.80 13.62 6.07
C LEU A 183 -10.56 12.91 6.62
N LYS A 184 -10.68 12.27 7.77
CA LYS A 184 -9.59 11.50 8.39
C LYS A 184 -8.98 10.47 7.44
N GLY A 185 -7.65 10.41 7.44
CA GLY A 185 -6.89 9.50 6.58
C GLY A 185 -6.61 10.05 5.17
N THR A 186 -7.15 11.22 4.82
CA THR A 186 -6.85 11.88 3.54
C THR A 186 -5.74 12.91 3.71
N VAL A 187 -4.68 12.72 2.92
CA VAL A 187 -3.54 13.67 2.85
C VAL A 187 -3.36 14.12 1.41
N LEU A 188 -3.31 15.43 1.21
CA LEU A 188 -2.96 16.03 -0.08
C LEU A 188 -1.48 16.41 -0.07
N ALA A 189 -0.82 16.23 -1.21
CA ALA A 189 0.50 16.77 -1.47
C ALA A 189 0.42 17.74 -2.66
N GLY A 190 0.95 18.93 -2.48
CA GLY A 190 0.84 19.98 -3.49
C GLY A 190 1.92 21.05 -3.34
N ARG A 191 1.81 22.10 -4.15
CA ARG A 191 2.60 23.31 -4.07
C ARG A 191 1.70 24.55 -3.98
N VAL A 192 2.20 25.59 -3.38
CA VAL A 192 1.46 26.86 -3.26
C VAL A 192 1.85 27.79 -4.41
N GLU A 193 0.85 28.24 -5.16
CA GLU A 193 0.99 29.27 -6.18
C GLU A 193 0.00 30.42 -5.88
N GLY A 194 0.54 31.57 -5.52
CA GLY A 194 -0.28 32.68 -5.03
C GLY A 194 -1.06 32.29 -3.77
N ASN A 195 -2.37 32.27 -3.86
CA ASN A 195 -3.28 31.87 -2.77
C ASN A 195 -3.92 30.49 -2.94
N ARG A 196 -3.38 29.65 -3.82
CA ARG A 196 -3.93 28.35 -4.15
C ARG A 196 -2.95 27.23 -3.85
N LEU A 197 -3.46 26.14 -3.29
CA LEU A 197 -2.78 24.84 -3.25
C LEU A 197 -3.10 24.10 -4.55
N LEU A 198 -2.09 23.79 -5.34
CA LEU A 198 -2.19 23.03 -6.59
C LEU A 198 -1.56 21.65 -6.41
N PRO A 199 -1.93 20.64 -7.21
CA PRO A 199 -1.24 19.35 -7.22
C PRO A 199 0.27 19.56 -7.43
N TYR A 200 1.09 18.74 -6.78
CA TYR A 200 2.52 18.77 -7.01
C TYR A 200 2.86 18.26 -8.42
N HIS A 201 4.06 18.51 -8.88
CA HIS A 201 4.55 18.09 -10.18
C HIS A 201 4.44 16.56 -10.36
N ASP A 202 4.04 16.13 -11.54
CA ASP A 202 3.99 14.72 -11.88
C ASP A 202 5.40 14.19 -12.30
N ARG A 203 5.52 12.89 -12.51
CA ARG A 203 6.79 12.26 -12.89
C ARG A 203 7.41 12.89 -14.12
N ILE A 204 6.62 13.19 -15.16
CA ILE A 204 7.12 13.76 -16.41
C ILE A 204 7.75 15.14 -16.18
N GLU A 205 7.10 15.99 -15.39
CA GLU A 205 7.59 17.32 -15.06
C GLU A 205 8.87 17.22 -14.23
N ILE A 206 8.91 16.29 -13.26
CA ILE A 206 10.08 16.09 -12.39
C ILE A 206 11.28 15.60 -13.22
N GLU A 207 11.08 14.62 -14.09
CA GLU A 207 12.15 14.08 -14.94
C GLU A 207 12.64 15.08 -16.01
N LYS A 208 11.83 16.10 -16.31
CA LYS A 208 12.25 17.25 -17.15
C LYS A 208 13.02 18.34 -16.37
N GLY A 209 13.32 18.14 -15.08
CA GLY A 209 14.17 19.03 -14.28
C GLY A 209 13.42 20.12 -13.54
N VAL A 210 12.09 20.02 -13.33
CA VAL A 210 11.33 21.04 -12.59
C VAL A 210 11.77 21.18 -11.12
N LEU A 211 12.52 20.20 -10.60
CA LEU A 211 13.06 20.20 -9.24
C LEU A 211 14.44 20.85 -9.10
N ASP A 212 15.03 21.32 -10.19
CA ASP A 212 16.33 22.01 -10.14
C ASP A 212 16.27 23.15 -9.13
N ASN A 213 17.20 23.14 -8.16
CA ASN A 213 17.26 24.06 -7.02
C ASN A 213 16.09 24.00 -6.02
N LYS A 214 15.15 23.04 -6.13
CA LYS A 214 14.03 22.86 -5.19
C LYS A 214 14.19 21.62 -4.31
N ALA A 215 14.89 20.62 -4.78
CA ALA A 215 15.19 19.39 -4.05
C ALA A 215 16.70 19.10 -4.10
N VAL A 216 17.17 18.43 -3.04
CA VAL A 216 18.55 17.94 -3.00
C VAL A 216 18.62 16.58 -3.69
N GLU A 217 19.60 16.39 -4.55
CA GLU A 217 19.94 15.08 -5.07
C GLU A 217 20.70 14.29 -3.99
N VAL A 218 20.01 13.29 -3.44
CA VAL A 218 20.55 12.46 -2.35
C VAL A 218 21.67 11.57 -2.86
N LEU A 219 21.47 11.00 -4.05
CA LEU A 219 22.35 10.07 -4.78
C LEU A 219 21.99 10.11 -6.27
N TRP A 220 22.88 9.57 -7.09
CA TRP A 220 22.73 9.39 -8.52
C TRP A 220 22.88 7.91 -8.87
N ALA A 221 21.95 7.34 -9.61
CA ALA A 221 21.98 5.94 -10.04
C ALA A 221 22.39 5.79 -11.52
N ASP A 222 22.78 4.58 -11.90
CA ASP A 222 23.22 4.25 -13.27
C ASP A 222 22.08 3.77 -14.18
N ASP A 223 20.98 3.25 -13.62
CA ASP A 223 19.86 2.65 -14.37
C ASP A 223 18.52 3.30 -14.00
N PRO A 224 17.80 3.92 -14.97
CA PRO A 224 16.49 4.55 -14.72
C PRO A 224 15.40 3.53 -14.36
N VAL A 225 15.53 2.28 -14.81
CA VAL A 225 14.59 1.21 -14.48
C VAL A 225 14.73 0.85 -13.01
N ASP A 226 15.95 0.76 -12.49
CA ASP A 226 16.18 0.49 -11.07
C ASP A 226 15.67 1.64 -10.19
N VAL A 227 15.87 2.90 -10.60
CA VAL A 227 15.28 4.07 -9.93
C VAL A 227 13.76 3.99 -9.93
N PHE A 228 13.15 3.63 -11.06
CA PHE A 228 11.70 3.49 -11.13
C PHE A 228 11.17 2.41 -10.18
N PHE A 229 11.83 1.25 -10.11
CA PHE A 229 11.46 0.19 -9.17
C PHE A 229 11.71 0.59 -7.71
N LEU A 230 12.78 1.34 -7.42
CA LEU A 230 12.99 1.92 -6.10
C LEU A 230 11.81 2.83 -5.68
N HIS A 231 11.23 3.62 -6.61
CA HIS A 231 10.03 4.41 -6.33
C HIS A 231 8.81 3.53 -6.03
N ILE A 232 8.74 2.31 -6.55
CA ILE A 232 7.67 1.36 -6.24
C ILE A 232 7.89 0.76 -4.86
N GLN A 233 9.13 0.34 -4.55
CA GLN A 233 9.49 -0.30 -3.28
C GLN A 233 9.54 0.69 -2.10
N GLY A 234 9.89 1.95 -2.36
CA GLY A 234 9.97 3.02 -1.36
C GLY A 234 11.25 3.03 -0.52
N SER A 235 12.09 2.01 -0.60
CA SER A 235 13.39 1.90 0.06
C SER A 235 14.34 1.02 -0.72
N GLY A 236 15.64 1.19 -0.50
CA GLY A 236 16.66 0.37 -1.14
C GLY A 236 18.07 0.65 -0.65
N MET A 237 18.99 -0.18 -1.12
CA MET A 237 20.42 -0.09 -0.89
C MET A 237 21.11 0.40 -2.17
N VAL A 238 21.99 1.37 -2.04
CA VAL A 238 22.77 1.92 -3.14
C VAL A 238 24.24 1.63 -2.87
N THR A 239 24.82 0.80 -3.72
CA THR A 239 26.26 0.46 -3.67
C THR A 239 27.06 1.49 -4.45
N LEU A 240 27.98 2.16 -3.77
CA LEU A 240 28.87 3.17 -4.35
C LEU A 240 30.06 2.49 -5.07
N PRO A 241 30.81 3.21 -5.93
CA PRO A 241 31.95 2.67 -6.65
C PRO A 241 33.10 2.14 -5.76
N ASP A 242 33.21 2.65 -4.54
CA ASP A 242 34.19 2.20 -3.53
C ASP A 242 33.71 0.97 -2.71
N GLY A 243 32.51 0.47 -3.01
CA GLY A 243 31.88 -0.65 -2.31
C GLY A 243 31.11 -0.26 -1.05
N GLN A 244 31.10 1.03 -0.67
CA GLN A 244 30.25 1.49 0.43
C GLN A 244 28.76 1.33 0.04
N VAL A 245 27.94 0.89 1.00
CA VAL A 245 26.49 0.77 0.82
C VAL A 245 25.79 1.88 1.59
N ILE A 246 24.98 2.66 0.89
CA ILE A 246 24.11 3.68 1.48
C ILE A 246 22.66 3.20 1.36
N ARG A 247 21.96 3.17 2.48
CA ARG A 247 20.54 2.84 2.49
C ARG A 247 19.70 4.09 2.33
N VAL A 248 18.70 4.03 1.44
CA VAL A 248 17.73 5.10 1.23
C VAL A 248 16.33 4.61 1.57
N GLY A 249 15.53 5.50 2.12
CA GLY A 249 14.14 5.21 2.48
C GLY A 249 13.21 6.36 2.15
N TYR A 250 11.95 6.07 2.19
CA TYR A 250 10.87 7.00 1.89
C TYR A 250 10.96 8.28 2.76
N ALA A 251 10.91 9.43 2.10
CA ALA A 251 10.81 10.74 2.73
C ALA A 251 9.44 11.40 2.46
N GLY A 252 8.86 11.12 1.29
CA GLY A 252 7.57 11.66 0.87
C GLY A 252 7.23 11.28 -0.55
N ASN A 253 6.13 11.81 -1.05
CA ASN A 253 5.70 11.60 -2.43
C ASN A 253 4.96 12.83 -2.97
N ASN A 254 4.80 12.89 -4.29
CA ASN A 254 4.16 14.01 -4.98
C ASN A 254 2.62 14.01 -4.95
N GLY A 255 1.97 13.13 -4.19
CA GLY A 255 0.50 13.06 -4.04
C GLY A 255 -0.27 12.43 -5.19
N HIS A 256 0.37 12.12 -6.32
CA HIS A 256 -0.29 11.46 -7.44
C HIS A 256 -0.60 9.99 -7.12
N LYS A 257 -1.69 9.48 -7.73
CA LYS A 257 -2.08 8.08 -7.59
C LYS A 257 -1.06 7.16 -8.26
N PHE A 258 -0.80 6.03 -7.62
CA PHE A 258 -0.01 4.95 -8.20
C PHE A 258 -0.73 4.33 -9.41
N TYR A 259 0.01 4.12 -10.48
CA TYR A 259 -0.42 3.36 -11.65
C TYR A 259 0.52 2.19 -11.89
N ALA A 260 -0.02 0.98 -11.88
CA ALA A 260 0.75 -0.24 -12.14
C ALA A 260 1.03 -0.36 -13.64
N ILE A 261 2.27 -0.07 -14.05
CA ILE A 261 2.65 -0.06 -15.49
C ILE A 261 2.53 -1.41 -16.17
N GLY A 262 2.55 -2.52 -15.42
CA GLY A 262 2.26 -3.85 -15.97
C GLY A 262 0.88 -3.93 -16.63
N ARG A 263 -0.09 -3.11 -16.16
CA ARG A 263 -1.39 -3.00 -16.80
C ARG A 263 -1.29 -2.39 -18.21
N ALA A 264 -0.46 -1.37 -18.37
CA ALA A 264 -0.21 -0.78 -19.70
C ALA A 264 0.36 -1.82 -20.67
N LEU A 265 1.34 -2.60 -20.22
CA LEU A 265 1.96 -3.64 -21.05
C LEU A 265 0.98 -4.77 -21.43
N ILE A 266 -0.01 -5.07 -20.57
CA ILE A 266 -1.11 -6.00 -20.91
C ILE A 266 -2.05 -5.39 -21.92
N ASP A 267 -2.51 -4.15 -21.68
CA ASP A 267 -3.51 -3.46 -22.52
C ASP A 267 -2.95 -3.24 -23.94
N GLU A 268 -1.65 -3.00 -24.06
CA GLU A 268 -0.93 -2.87 -25.34
C GLU A 268 -0.50 -4.21 -25.96
N LYS A 269 -0.87 -5.34 -25.32
CA LYS A 269 -0.55 -6.70 -25.77
C LYS A 269 0.96 -6.98 -25.87
N VAL A 270 1.76 -6.28 -25.09
CA VAL A 270 3.22 -6.45 -25.02
C VAL A 270 3.59 -7.67 -24.16
N LEU A 271 2.93 -7.81 -23.02
CA LEU A 271 3.10 -8.97 -22.13
C LEU A 271 1.74 -9.66 -21.90
N PRO A 272 1.67 -10.99 -22.02
CA PRO A 272 0.49 -11.75 -21.62
C PRO A 272 0.20 -11.57 -20.13
N LYS A 273 -1.09 -11.49 -19.76
CA LYS A 273 -1.53 -11.21 -18.39
C LYS A 273 -1.00 -12.22 -17.35
N ASP A 274 -0.84 -13.46 -17.74
CA ASP A 274 -0.33 -14.57 -16.93
C ASP A 274 1.20 -14.57 -16.78
N GLN A 275 1.91 -13.80 -17.62
CA GLN A 275 3.37 -13.67 -17.59
C GLN A 275 3.84 -12.34 -16.98
N VAL A 276 2.92 -11.47 -16.54
CA VAL A 276 3.29 -10.20 -15.93
C VAL A 276 3.79 -10.40 -14.50
N SER A 277 5.06 -10.10 -14.29
CA SER A 277 5.74 -10.08 -13.00
C SER A 277 6.65 -8.85 -12.93
N MET A 278 7.18 -8.53 -11.75
CA MET A 278 8.20 -7.48 -11.63
C MET A 278 9.40 -7.75 -12.55
N GLN A 279 9.83 -9.00 -12.62
CA GLN A 279 10.98 -9.38 -13.44
C GLN A 279 10.70 -9.18 -14.92
N SER A 280 9.57 -9.69 -15.44
CA SER A 280 9.24 -9.55 -16.86
C SER A 280 9.04 -8.09 -17.29
N ILE A 281 8.51 -7.24 -16.41
CA ILE A 281 8.42 -5.80 -16.64
C ILE A 281 9.81 -5.16 -16.71
N ARG A 282 10.71 -5.47 -15.76
CA ARG A 282 12.11 -4.97 -15.78
C ARG A 282 12.85 -5.37 -17.03
N ASP A 283 12.74 -6.64 -17.40
CA ASP A 283 13.42 -7.20 -18.58
C ASP A 283 12.91 -6.51 -19.85
N TRP A 284 11.60 -6.31 -19.95
CA TRP A 284 11.03 -5.60 -21.09
C TRP A 284 11.48 -4.13 -21.16
N LEU A 285 11.44 -3.40 -20.04
CA LEU A 285 11.89 -2.00 -20.00
C LEU A 285 13.34 -1.86 -20.42
N ARG A 286 14.23 -2.75 -19.98
CA ARG A 286 15.65 -2.76 -20.37
C ARG A 286 15.88 -3.16 -21.81
N ALA A 287 15.06 -4.06 -22.36
CA ALA A 287 15.13 -4.46 -23.77
C ALA A 287 14.56 -3.40 -24.72
N ASN A 288 13.73 -2.48 -24.24
CA ASN A 288 13.03 -1.47 -25.05
C ASN A 288 13.23 -0.04 -24.51
N PRO A 289 14.48 0.48 -24.42
CA PRO A 289 14.80 1.73 -23.74
C PRO A 289 14.07 2.95 -24.32
N GLU A 290 13.79 2.97 -25.62
CA GLU A 290 13.06 4.07 -26.28
C GLU A 290 11.60 4.18 -25.83
N GLN A 291 10.96 3.05 -25.50
CA GLN A 291 9.56 2.98 -25.04
C GLN A 291 9.47 2.97 -23.51
N ALA A 292 10.53 2.56 -22.83
CA ALA A 292 10.56 2.39 -21.38
C ALA A 292 10.17 3.66 -20.65
N GLN A 293 10.68 4.82 -21.07
CA GLN A 293 10.38 6.10 -20.44
C GLN A 293 8.90 6.47 -20.55
N GLU A 294 8.26 6.24 -21.70
CA GLU A 294 6.83 6.50 -21.89
C GLU A 294 5.98 5.61 -20.97
N ILE A 295 6.32 4.32 -20.90
CA ILE A 295 5.60 3.36 -20.04
C ILE A 295 5.78 3.71 -18.56
N MET A 296 6.99 4.03 -18.10
CA MET A 296 7.25 4.44 -16.72
C MET A 296 6.51 5.74 -16.36
N ASN A 297 6.41 6.69 -17.30
CA ASN A 297 5.74 7.97 -17.13
C ASN A 297 4.22 7.87 -16.93
N ARG A 298 3.59 6.75 -17.29
CA ARG A 298 2.17 6.50 -16.97
C ARG A 298 1.92 6.42 -15.47
N ASN A 299 2.91 6.03 -14.69
CA ASN A 299 2.88 6.17 -13.25
C ASN A 299 3.32 7.58 -12.85
N LYS A 300 2.35 8.50 -12.71
CA LYS A 300 2.58 9.89 -12.32
C LYS A 300 3.13 10.05 -10.91
N ARG A 301 2.99 9.00 -10.06
CA ARG A 301 3.50 9.01 -8.70
C ARG A 301 5.02 9.02 -8.69
N PHE A 302 5.60 9.92 -7.87
CA PHE A 302 7.03 10.06 -7.65
C PHE A 302 7.34 10.01 -6.15
N ILE A 303 8.40 9.30 -5.77
CA ILE A 303 8.82 9.15 -4.38
C ILE A 303 10.08 9.95 -4.15
N PHE A 304 10.13 10.63 -3.01
CA PHE A 304 11.30 11.34 -2.51
C PHE A 304 11.97 10.52 -1.42
N PHE A 305 13.30 10.59 -1.36
CA PHE A 305 14.11 9.71 -0.53
C PHE A 305 14.91 10.51 0.51
N ARG A 306 15.34 9.80 1.54
CA ARG A 306 16.35 10.26 2.51
C ARG A 306 17.31 9.13 2.78
N LYS A 307 18.55 9.46 3.15
CA LYS A 307 19.47 8.47 3.70
C LYS A 307 18.92 7.97 5.05
N ILE A 308 19.02 6.69 5.28
CA ILE A 308 18.62 6.05 6.53
C ILE A 308 19.79 5.27 7.10
N GLU A 309 19.87 5.27 8.43
CA GLU A 309 20.84 4.49 9.19
C GLU A 309 20.14 3.28 9.79
N GLY A 310 20.90 2.21 10.06
CA GLY A 310 20.39 1.01 10.74
C GLY A 310 20.34 -0.24 9.85
N ASP A 311 19.79 -1.31 10.41
CA ASP A 311 19.93 -2.68 9.89
C ASP A 311 18.89 -3.07 8.82
N GLY A 312 18.01 -2.15 8.42
CA GLY A 312 16.96 -2.44 7.42
C GLY A 312 16.16 -1.22 7.01
N PRO A 313 15.30 -1.35 6.00
CA PRO A 313 14.41 -0.29 5.58
C PRO A 313 13.43 0.04 6.70
N ILE A 314 13.07 1.32 6.82
CA ILE A 314 12.15 1.78 7.87
C ILE A 314 10.72 1.72 7.35
N GLY A 315 9.90 0.86 7.96
CA GLY A 315 8.47 0.74 7.65
C GLY A 315 7.61 1.87 8.24
N ALA A 316 6.32 1.84 7.93
CA ALA A 316 5.35 2.85 8.38
C ALA A 316 5.18 2.92 9.89
N MET A 317 5.47 1.83 10.62
CA MET A 317 5.54 1.83 12.09
C MET A 317 6.69 2.70 12.61
N GLY A 318 7.64 3.10 11.76
CA GLY A 318 8.83 3.86 12.11
C GLY A 318 9.94 3.00 12.72
N VAL A 319 9.98 1.72 12.38
CA VAL A 319 10.99 0.75 12.82
C VAL A 319 11.59 0.02 11.62
N ALA A 320 12.80 -0.54 11.78
CA ALA A 320 13.43 -1.34 10.76
C ALA A 320 12.65 -2.64 10.52
N LEU A 321 12.41 -2.97 9.26
CA LEU A 321 11.72 -4.19 8.86
C LEU A 321 12.63 -5.41 9.00
N THR A 322 12.02 -6.54 9.28
CA THR A 322 12.70 -7.83 9.39
C THR A 322 12.31 -8.71 8.20
N PRO A 323 13.28 -9.18 7.38
CA PRO A 323 13.00 -10.09 6.26
C PRO A 323 12.17 -11.29 6.70
N ALA A 324 11.16 -11.63 5.90
CA ALA A 324 10.23 -12.73 6.11
C ALA A 324 9.46 -12.71 7.45
N ARG A 325 9.45 -11.57 8.16
CA ARG A 325 8.77 -11.40 9.44
C ARG A 325 8.02 -10.07 9.58
N SER A 326 8.21 -9.12 8.64
CA SER A 326 7.42 -7.88 8.56
C SER A 326 6.42 -7.96 7.41
N LEU A 327 5.21 -7.46 7.66
CA LEU A 327 4.10 -7.42 6.70
C LEU A 327 3.62 -5.97 6.55
N ALA A 328 3.44 -5.51 5.29
CA ALA A 328 2.70 -4.29 5.03
C ALA A 328 1.19 -4.60 4.97
N VAL A 329 0.39 -3.75 5.60
CA VAL A 329 -1.06 -3.91 5.75
C VAL A 329 -1.79 -2.61 5.44
N ASP A 330 -3.12 -2.64 5.36
CA ASP A 330 -3.94 -1.42 5.26
C ASP A 330 -4.22 -0.84 6.66
N PRO A 331 -3.60 0.28 7.05
CA PRO A 331 -3.75 0.83 8.39
C PRO A 331 -5.14 1.42 8.67
N ARG A 332 -6.02 1.49 7.68
CA ARG A 332 -7.43 1.85 7.88
C ARG A 332 -8.21 0.75 8.61
N TYR A 333 -7.70 -0.48 8.57
CA TYR A 333 -8.31 -1.66 9.17
C TYR A 333 -7.36 -2.34 10.15
N MET A 334 -6.09 -2.47 9.80
CA MET A 334 -5.13 -3.30 10.52
C MET A 334 -4.19 -2.46 11.37
N PRO A 335 -4.01 -2.82 12.66
CA PRO A 335 -3.14 -2.09 13.58
C PRO A 335 -1.67 -2.33 13.25
N LEU A 336 -0.89 -1.24 13.11
CA LEU A 336 0.57 -1.34 13.00
C LEU A 336 1.21 -1.71 14.34
N GLY A 337 2.26 -2.50 14.29
CA GLY A 337 3.04 -2.98 15.44
C GLY A 337 2.55 -4.32 16.00
N VAL A 338 1.40 -4.80 15.55
CA VAL A 338 0.74 -5.99 16.11
C VAL A 338 1.23 -7.26 15.40
N PRO A 339 1.55 -8.34 16.15
CA PRO A 339 1.86 -9.64 15.57
C PRO A 339 0.60 -10.27 14.98
N LEU A 340 0.80 -11.01 13.90
CA LEU A 340 -0.24 -11.74 13.20
C LEU A 340 0.30 -13.08 12.68
N TRP A 341 -0.57 -14.06 12.59
CA TRP A 341 -0.29 -15.32 11.90
C TRP A 341 -0.77 -15.23 10.46
N LEU A 342 0.14 -15.41 9.52
CA LEU A 342 -0.14 -15.46 8.09
C LEU A 342 -0.28 -16.92 7.65
N ASP A 343 -1.37 -17.21 6.93
CA ASP A 343 -1.60 -18.48 6.25
C ASP A 343 -1.82 -18.24 4.76
N THR A 344 -0.83 -18.59 3.94
CA THR A 344 -0.84 -18.45 2.49
C THR A 344 0.05 -19.51 1.85
N THR A 345 0.47 -19.32 0.59
CA THR A 345 1.36 -20.23 -0.12
C THR A 345 2.63 -19.54 -0.64
N TRP A 346 3.68 -20.31 -0.86
CA TRP A 346 4.89 -19.82 -1.52
C TRP A 346 4.58 -19.37 -2.95
N PRO A 347 5.25 -18.29 -3.42
CA PRO A 347 5.09 -17.82 -4.79
C PRO A 347 5.22 -18.93 -5.83
N GLY A 348 4.27 -18.99 -6.77
CA GLY A 348 4.28 -19.97 -7.85
C GLY A 348 4.07 -21.42 -7.44
N SER A 349 3.59 -21.69 -6.22
CA SER A 349 3.34 -23.06 -5.74
C SER A 349 2.18 -23.12 -4.75
N ASP A 350 1.69 -24.33 -4.49
CA ASP A 350 0.69 -24.61 -3.45
C ASP A 350 1.33 -24.96 -2.10
N ARG A 351 2.66 -24.90 -1.98
CA ARG A 351 3.37 -25.17 -0.72
C ARG A 351 2.97 -24.13 0.33
N PRO A 352 2.52 -24.54 1.52
CA PRO A 352 2.14 -23.61 2.57
C PRO A 352 3.26 -22.64 2.95
N LEU A 353 2.92 -21.37 3.08
CA LEU A 353 3.74 -20.30 3.66
C LEU A 353 2.99 -19.79 4.89
N GLN A 354 3.27 -20.37 6.04
CA GLN A 354 2.59 -20.17 7.30
C GLN A 354 3.59 -19.60 8.29
N ARG A 355 3.40 -18.34 8.74
CA ARG A 355 4.41 -17.63 9.52
C ARG A 355 3.83 -16.65 10.51
N LEU A 356 4.50 -16.54 11.65
CA LEU A 356 4.34 -15.39 12.53
C LEU A 356 4.99 -14.17 11.89
N MET A 357 4.20 -13.14 11.66
CA MET A 357 4.59 -11.87 11.09
C MET A 357 4.27 -10.72 12.06
N VAL A 358 4.82 -9.53 11.81
CA VAL A 358 4.42 -8.31 12.52
C VAL A 358 4.00 -7.26 11.49
N ALA A 359 2.84 -6.64 11.68
CA ALA A 359 2.33 -5.58 10.83
C ALA A 359 3.14 -4.30 11.08
N GLN A 360 4.13 -3.99 10.23
CA GLN A 360 5.07 -2.89 10.47
C GLN A 360 5.14 -1.88 9.34
N ASP A 361 4.46 -2.16 8.22
CA ASP A 361 4.54 -1.32 7.05
C ASP A 361 3.18 -1.13 6.37
N THR A 362 3.13 -0.28 5.36
CA THR A 362 1.97 -0.03 4.52
C THR A 362 2.41 0.32 3.10
N GLY A 363 1.48 0.19 2.16
CA GLY A 363 1.70 0.59 0.78
C GLY A 363 0.45 1.20 0.14
N SER A 364 0.63 2.06 -0.86
CA SER A 364 -0.50 2.72 -1.55
C SER A 364 -1.43 1.74 -2.26
N ALA A 365 -0.91 0.56 -2.65
CA ALA A 365 -1.66 -0.52 -3.29
C ALA A 365 -2.22 -1.55 -2.29
N ILE A 366 -1.88 -1.42 -1.00
CA ILE A 366 -2.32 -2.35 0.04
C ILE A 366 -3.63 -1.81 0.62
N ARG A 367 -4.75 -2.37 0.15
CA ARG A 367 -6.10 -1.89 0.47
C ARG A 367 -7.02 -3.03 0.85
N GLY A 368 -7.75 -2.86 1.97
CA GLY A 368 -8.74 -3.78 2.50
C GLY A 368 -8.28 -4.55 3.74
N PRO A 369 -9.25 -5.12 4.50
CA PRO A 369 -9.00 -5.82 5.77
C PRO A 369 -8.10 -7.05 5.64
N ILE A 370 -8.23 -7.82 4.54
CA ILE A 370 -7.42 -9.05 4.32
C ILE A 370 -6.52 -8.80 3.12
N ARG A 371 -5.53 -7.95 3.31
CA ARG A 371 -4.54 -7.58 2.31
C ARG A 371 -3.18 -7.42 2.97
N GLY A 372 -2.19 -8.16 2.53
CA GLY A 372 -0.83 -8.05 3.02
C GLY A 372 0.20 -8.01 1.89
N ASP A 373 1.34 -7.36 2.18
CA ASP A 373 2.52 -7.37 1.31
C ASP A 373 3.71 -7.89 2.11
N PHE A 374 4.25 -9.02 1.70
CA PHE A 374 5.26 -9.77 2.45
C PHE A 374 6.65 -9.19 2.18
N PHE A 375 7.36 -8.79 3.23
CA PHE A 375 8.73 -8.28 3.10
C PHE A 375 9.73 -9.43 2.97
N TRP A 376 10.26 -9.65 1.77
CA TRP A 376 11.22 -10.70 1.50
C TRP A 376 12.66 -10.37 1.91
N GLY A 377 12.96 -9.08 2.18
CA GLY A 377 14.32 -8.61 2.46
C GLY A 377 15.05 -8.11 1.23
N PRO A 378 16.38 -7.97 1.27
CA PRO A 378 17.22 -7.52 0.17
C PRO A 378 17.65 -8.66 -0.77
N GLY A 379 18.14 -8.29 -1.95
CA GLY A 379 18.84 -9.16 -2.87
C GLY A 379 17.97 -9.84 -3.92
N GLU A 380 18.66 -10.49 -4.88
CA GLU A 380 18.01 -11.13 -6.04
C GLU A 380 17.04 -12.25 -5.66
N ALA A 381 17.37 -13.03 -4.63
CA ALA A 381 16.46 -14.08 -4.15
C ALA A 381 15.15 -13.50 -3.60
N ALA A 382 15.23 -12.37 -2.89
CA ALA A 382 14.06 -11.64 -2.39
C ALA A 382 13.26 -11.04 -3.56
N LEU A 383 13.93 -10.46 -4.56
CA LEU A 383 13.29 -9.95 -5.78
C LEU A 383 12.52 -11.06 -6.50
N ALA A 384 13.12 -12.24 -6.68
CA ALA A 384 12.48 -13.37 -7.36
C ALA A 384 11.19 -13.81 -6.65
N GLN A 385 11.21 -13.92 -5.31
CA GLN A 385 10.05 -14.26 -4.52
C GLN A 385 8.98 -13.16 -4.52
N ALA A 386 9.39 -11.92 -4.29
CA ALA A 386 8.50 -10.76 -4.27
C ALA A 386 7.80 -10.56 -5.62
N GLY A 387 8.55 -10.68 -6.71
CA GLY A 387 8.04 -10.48 -8.07
C GLY A 387 7.00 -11.50 -8.51
N GLY A 388 7.09 -12.74 -7.99
CA GLY A 388 6.16 -13.82 -8.28
C GLY A 388 4.99 -13.93 -7.30
N MET A 389 5.01 -13.20 -6.18
CA MET A 389 4.01 -13.38 -5.12
C MET A 389 2.69 -12.68 -5.42
N LYS A 390 1.64 -13.48 -5.65
CA LYS A 390 0.25 -13.04 -5.75
C LYS A 390 -0.65 -14.18 -5.30
N GLN A 391 -0.63 -14.43 -4.01
CA GLN A 391 -1.23 -15.61 -3.40
C GLN A 391 -2.56 -15.27 -2.72
N ARG A 392 -3.45 -16.24 -2.66
CA ARG A 392 -4.63 -16.20 -1.78
C ARG A 392 -4.22 -16.64 -0.38
N GLY A 393 -4.92 -16.17 0.63
CA GLY A 393 -4.65 -16.57 2.00
C GLY A 393 -5.49 -15.81 3.01
N SER A 394 -5.25 -16.11 4.26
CA SER A 394 -5.89 -15.50 5.42
C SER A 394 -4.84 -15.08 6.45
N TYR A 395 -5.26 -14.34 7.46
CA TYR A 395 -4.42 -14.10 8.62
C TYR A 395 -5.24 -13.92 9.90
N TYR A 396 -4.53 -14.06 11.02
CA TYR A 396 -5.09 -13.98 12.35
C TYR A 396 -4.32 -12.93 13.15
N LEU A 397 -5.00 -11.94 13.74
CA LEU A 397 -4.37 -11.02 14.67
C LEU A 397 -4.12 -11.69 16.02
N LEU A 398 -2.96 -11.45 16.60
CA LEU A 398 -2.65 -11.90 17.95
C LEU A 398 -2.74 -10.69 18.90
N LEU A 399 -3.78 -10.65 19.74
CA LEU A 399 -4.09 -9.52 20.61
C LEU A 399 -3.73 -9.85 22.07
N PRO A 400 -3.28 -8.86 22.89
CA PRO A 400 -3.06 -9.06 24.33
C PRO A 400 -4.28 -9.64 25.03
N LYS A 401 -4.09 -10.50 26.02
CA LYS A 401 -5.18 -11.09 26.83
C LYS A 401 -6.09 -10.03 27.44
N SER A 402 -5.55 -8.89 27.88
CA SER A 402 -6.33 -7.77 28.41
C SER A 402 -7.29 -7.16 27.40
N VAL A 403 -6.90 -7.15 26.12
CA VAL A 403 -7.77 -6.70 25.01
C VAL A 403 -8.84 -7.75 24.74
N ALA A 404 -8.48 -9.04 24.70
CA ALA A 404 -9.41 -10.14 24.50
C ALA A 404 -10.51 -10.18 25.57
N GLU A 405 -10.14 -10.08 26.84
CA GLU A 405 -11.08 -10.07 27.97
C GLU A 405 -12.12 -8.94 27.87
N ARG A 406 -11.70 -7.74 27.44
CA ARG A 406 -12.65 -6.63 27.23
C ARG A 406 -13.58 -6.86 26.03
N ARG A 407 -13.07 -7.47 24.96
CA ARG A 407 -13.89 -7.81 23.78
C ARG A 407 -14.95 -8.85 24.13
N ASP A 408 -14.57 -9.88 24.89
CA ASP A 408 -15.49 -10.93 25.35
C ASP A 408 -16.58 -10.40 26.30
N ALA A 409 -16.29 -9.33 27.06
CA ALA A 409 -17.25 -8.68 27.97
C ALA A 409 -18.25 -7.74 27.25
N THR A 410 -17.98 -7.35 26.02
CA THR A 410 -18.79 -6.39 25.23
C THR A 410 -19.58 -7.01 24.10
N GLY A 411 -19.33 -8.28 23.74
CA GLY A 411 -20.03 -9.08 22.72
C GLY A 411 -20.99 -10.03 23.33
#